data_87c930c7ed35f6a7da466cb804cabf40
#
_entry.id   87c930c7ed35f6a7da466cb804cabf40
#
_cell.length_a   1.000
_cell.length_b   1.000
_cell.length_c   1.000
_cell.angle_alpha   90.00
_cell.angle_beta   90.00
_cell.angle_gamma   90.00
#
_symmetry.space_group_name_H-M   'P 1'
#
loop_
_entity.id
_entity.type
_entity.pdbx_description
1 polymer ?
#
loop_
_entity_poly.entity_id
_entity_poly.type
_entity_poly.pdbx_seq_one_letter_code
_entity_poly.pdbx_strand_id
1 'polypeptide(L)'
;MPGTDVLAELDIHDITGTSIRALRTDRNYTQNLSIGRMSYQGSMSIPSAAETRYNFSGQTTGLEFTGTTALPVILNWSDPLAVLTAGASFDADWRYDRAEGDMSSVEGGEKFQQSSEITAGSGRLALDKQRLLYKTKSAQSNLFLVMDALPFPISLSLAKAAANVLLPLTANPTAQPFNLGLSLSDFVMSDMMWALFDYEEILPRDPISLGLEVSGKIKLVHDIFSPEFIEALGQDNSIPFELEHIDIGQLHLAGAGAALEGAGRFEFDNSDFETFEGLPRPMGRFETELKGGNRLLDRLIDIGLLPKSEAMAMRMMLSMFTVPGEGNDILKMLLEVTQEGRILSNGQRIR
;
A
#
# COMPACT_ATOMS: atom_id res chain seq x y z
N MET A 1 -26.12 17.69 -15.81
CA MET A 1 -26.00 18.75 -14.76
C MET A 1 -25.76 20.05 -15.50
N PRO A 2 -26.61 21.06 -15.38
CA PRO A 2 -26.37 22.34 -16.05
C PRO A 2 -25.29 23.10 -15.29
N GLY A 3 -24.22 23.48 -16.00
CA GLY A 3 -23.28 24.50 -15.57
C GLY A 3 -21.92 24.05 -15.03
N THR A 4 -21.46 22.84 -15.32
CA THR A 4 -20.05 22.49 -15.07
C THR A 4 -19.27 22.64 -16.38
N ASP A 5 -18.34 23.60 -16.40
CA ASP A 5 -17.41 23.75 -17.52
C ASP A 5 -16.12 22.98 -17.19
N VAL A 6 -15.75 22.07 -18.07
CA VAL A 6 -14.48 21.30 -17.96
C VAL A 6 -13.69 21.54 -19.24
N LEU A 7 -12.46 22.01 -19.09
CA LEU A 7 -11.48 22.11 -20.14
C LEU A 7 -10.28 21.24 -19.77
N ALA A 8 -9.86 20.38 -20.68
CA ALA A 8 -8.64 19.58 -20.51
C ALA A 8 -7.86 19.53 -21.81
N GLU A 9 -6.55 19.63 -21.71
CA GLU A 9 -5.60 19.55 -22.81
C GLU A 9 -4.49 18.55 -22.47
N LEU A 10 -4.09 17.76 -23.44
CA LEU A 10 -3.04 16.76 -23.33
C LEU A 10 -2.06 16.94 -24.48
N ASP A 11 -0.82 17.29 -24.17
CA ASP A 11 0.27 17.40 -25.13
C ASP A 11 1.25 16.26 -24.94
N ILE A 12 1.60 15.59 -26.03
CA ILE A 12 2.56 14.49 -26.03
C ILE A 12 3.63 14.76 -27.07
N HIS A 13 4.87 14.76 -26.65
CA HIS A 13 6.04 15.03 -27.46
C HIS A 13 7.01 13.86 -27.51
N ASP A 14 7.79 13.76 -28.60
CA ASP A 14 8.86 12.77 -28.78
C ASP A 14 8.36 11.32 -28.60
N ILE A 15 7.26 11.01 -29.29
CA ILE A 15 6.66 9.68 -29.24
C ILE A 15 7.41 8.78 -30.21
N THR A 16 7.95 7.67 -29.70
CA THR A 16 8.44 6.55 -30.52
C THR A 16 7.83 5.25 -30.03
N GLY A 17 7.50 4.36 -30.92
CA GLY A 17 6.90 3.11 -30.48
C GLY A 17 6.64 2.13 -31.60
N THR A 18 6.50 0.87 -31.22
CA THR A 18 6.10 -0.22 -32.11
C THR A 18 4.91 -0.94 -31.49
N SER A 19 3.93 -1.27 -32.35
CA SER A 19 2.84 -2.16 -32.00
C SER A 19 2.78 -3.28 -33.00
N ILE A 20 2.90 -4.51 -32.53
CA ILE A 20 2.84 -5.70 -33.37
C ILE A 20 1.54 -6.42 -33.05
N ARG A 21 0.71 -6.61 -34.07
CA ARG A 21 -0.51 -7.39 -34.00
C ARG A 21 -0.27 -8.78 -34.60
N ALA A 22 -0.55 -9.83 -33.84
CA ALA A 22 -0.59 -11.18 -34.39
C ALA A 22 -1.78 -11.35 -35.34
N LEU A 23 -1.52 -11.85 -36.54
CA LEU A 23 -2.51 -11.94 -37.63
C LEU A 23 -3.45 -13.15 -37.54
N ARG A 24 -3.45 -13.91 -36.44
CA ARG A 24 -4.34 -15.06 -36.24
C ARG A 24 -5.45 -14.76 -35.25
N THR A 25 -6.45 -15.62 -35.18
CA THR A 25 -7.67 -15.60 -34.36
C THR A 25 -7.56 -15.05 -32.96
N ASP A 26 -6.36 -15.05 -32.38
CA ASP A 26 -6.03 -14.45 -31.11
C ASP A 26 -5.54 -13.02 -31.32
N ARG A 27 -6.26 -12.06 -30.73
CA ARG A 27 -5.90 -10.63 -30.78
C ARG A 27 -4.78 -10.36 -29.77
N ASN A 28 -3.57 -10.80 -30.08
CA ASN A 28 -2.36 -10.56 -29.29
C ASN A 28 -1.65 -9.31 -29.80
N TYR A 29 -1.32 -8.41 -28.89
CA TYR A 29 -0.62 -7.16 -29.18
C TYR A 29 0.63 -7.10 -28.33
N THR A 30 1.76 -6.81 -28.95
CA THR A 30 2.99 -6.42 -28.26
C THR A 30 3.18 -4.92 -28.50
N GLN A 31 3.42 -4.18 -27.46
CA GLN A 31 3.54 -2.74 -27.50
C GLN A 31 4.84 -2.32 -26.83
N ASN A 32 5.61 -1.47 -27.52
CA ASN A 32 6.76 -0.76 -26.96
C ASN A 32 6.52 0.71 -27.27
N LEU A 33 6.46 1.54 -26.25
CA LEU A 33 6.19 2.96 -26.36
C LEU A 33 7.23 3.73 -25.55
N SER A 34 7.82 4.73 -26.17
CA SER A 34 8.67 5.70 -25.52
C SER A 34 8.10 7.09 -25.77
N ILE A 35 7.94 7.87 -24.71
CA ILE A 35 7.45 9.23 -24.75
C ILE A 35 8.48 10.10 -24.04
N GLY A 36 9.14 11.00 -24.78
CA GLY A 36 10.14 11.90 -24.23
C GLY A 36 9.52 12.83 -23.20
N ARG A 37 8.34 13.40 -23.54
CA ARG A 37 7.57 14.28 -22.65
C ARG A 37 6.08 14.14 -22.90
N MET A 38 5.33 14.09 -21.83
CA MET A 38 3.87 14.17 -21.81
C MET A 38 3.49 15.25 -20.80
N SER A 39 2.74 16.26 -21.25
CA SER A 39 2.18 17.30 -20.37
C SER A 39 0.68 17.34 -20.48
N TYR A 40 0.04 17.69 -19.39
CA TYR A 40 -1.40 17.87 -19.33
C TYR A 40 -1.75 19.10 -18.50
N GLN A 41 -2.85 19.74 -18.87
CA GLN A 41 -3.44 20.82 -18.10
C GLN A 41 -4.95 20.77 -18.21
N GLY A 42 -5.62 21.31 -17.21
CA GLY A 42 -7.05 21.41 -17.25
C GLY A 42 -7.61 22.32 -16.19
N SER A 43 -8.86 22.70 -16.39
CA SER A 43 -9.63 23.47 -15.44
C SER A 43 -11.05 22.94 -15.36
N MET A 44 -11.64 23.06 -14.16
CA MET A 44 -13.03 22.77 -13.92
C MET A 44 -13.65 23.88 -13.10
N SER A 45 -14.79 24.39 -13.52
CA SER A 45 -15.58 25.34 -12.75
C SER A 45 -16.99 24.83 -12.49
N ILE A 46 -17.46 25.01 -11.26
CA ILE A 46 -18.80 24.61 -10.81
C ILE A 46 -19.57 25.88 -10.42
N PRO A 47 -20.47 26.39 -11.28
CA PRO A 47 -21.13 27.67 -11.10
C PRO A 47 -22.16 27.73 -9.96
N SER A 48 -22.57 26.59 -9.38
CA SER A 48 -23.75 26.49 -8.52
C SER A 48 -23.53 26.70 -7.03
N ALA A 49 -22.27 26.84 -6.58
CA ALA A 49 -21.96 27.12 -5.18
C ALA A 49 -20.68 27.94 -5.11
N ALA A 50 -20.79 29.21 -4.72
CA ALA A 50 -19.68 30.09 -4.37
C ALA A 50 -18.38 29.83 -5.14
N GLU A 51 -18.35 30.21 -6.43
CA GLU A 51 -17.15 30.19 -7.31
C GLU A 51 -16.11 29.08 -7.03
N THR A 52 -16.50 27.82 -7.20
CA THR A 52 -15.56 26.70 -7.07
C THR A 52 -14.80 26.52 -8.38
N ARG A 53 -13.49 26.66 -8.34
CA ARG A 53 -12.60 26.48 -9.48
C ARG A 53 -11.47 25.52 -9.11
N TYR A 54 -11.18 24.61 -10.01
CA TYR A 54 -10.02 23.74 -9.95
C TYR A 54 -9.17 23.93 -11.18
N ASN A 55 -7.84 24.05 -11.00
CA ASN A 55 -6.88 23.99 -12.08
C ASN A 55 -5.89 22.88 -11.74
N PHE A 56 -5.48 22.13 -12.75
CA PHE A 56 -4.45 21.14 -12.61
C PHE A 56 -3.54 21.15 -13.83
N SER A 57 -2.28 20.88 -13.62
CA SER A 57 -1.29 20.69 -14.66
C SER A 57 -0.26 19.67 -14.22
N GLY A 58 0.44 19.09 -15.17
CA GLY A 58 1.55 18.19 -14.84
C GLY A 58 2.34 17.80 -16.06
N GLN A 59 3.48 17.19 -15.79
CA GLN A 59 4.41 16.74 -16.80
C GLN A 59 5.04 15.43 -16.37
N THR A 60 5.21 14.50 -17.32
CA THR A 60 5.99 13.28 -17.15
C THR A 60 7.05 13.22 -18.25
N THR A 61 8.29 12.87 -17.90
CA THR A 61 9.40 12.76 -18.84
C THR A 61 10.00 11.35 -18.81
N GLY A 62 10.54 10.94 -19.95
CA GLY A 62 11.22 9.64 -20.08
C GLY A 62 10.30 8.44 -19.85
N LEU A 63 9.01 8.57 -20.24
CA LEU A 63 8.07 7.47 -20.08
C LEU A 63 8.35 6.36 -21.09
N GLU A 64 8.70 5.20 -20.59
CA GLU A 64 8.81 3.97 -21.37
C GLU A 64 7.77 2.96 -20.90
N PHE A 65 7.14 2.32 -21.85
CA PHE A 65 6.14 1.29 -21.64
C PHE A 65 6.42 0.12 -22.57
N THR A 66 6.44 -1.08 -22.00
CA THR A 66 6.55 -2.33 -22.75
C THR A 66 5.48 -3.29 -22.26
N GLY A 67 4.68 -3.80 -23.16
CA GLY A 67 3.57 -4.67 -22.75
C GLY A 67 3.09 -5.63 -23.81
N THR A 68 2.36 -6.62 -23.34
CA THR A 68 1.60 -7.56 -24.16
C THR A 68 0.14 -7.56 -23.70
N THR A 69 -0.77 -7.58 -24.66
CA THR A 69 -2.21 -7.64 -24.41
C THR A 69 -2.81 -8.72 -25.27
N ALA A 70 -3.54 -9.63 -24.69
CA ALA A 70 -4.40 -10.57 -25.41
C ALA A 70 -5.86 -10.19 -25.18
N LEU A 71 -6.64 -10.12 -26.26
CA LEU A 71 -8.07 -9.79 -26.21
C LEU A 71 -8.89 -10.89 -26.87
N PRO A 72 -9.92 -11.43 -26.21
CA PRO A 72 -10.83 -12.38 -26.83
C PRO A 72 -11.63 -11.72 -27.96
N VAL A 73 -12.17 -12.54 -28.84
CA VAL A 73 -12.96 -12.06 -30.01
C VAL A 73 -14.24 -11.34 -29.57
N ILE A 74 -14.85 -11.84 -28.49
CA ILE A 74 -16.05 -11.25 -27.91
C ILE A 74 -15.65 -10.64 -26.54
N LEU A 75 -15.89 -9.34 -26.40
CA LEU A 75 -15.65 -8.60 -25.17
C LEU A 75 -17.00 -8.24 -24.55
N ASN A 76 -17.26 -8.76 -23.36
CA ASN A 76 -18.40 -8.35 -22.54
C ASN A 76 -17.88 -7.63 -21.28
N TRP A 77 -17.75 -6.33 -21.37
CA TRP A 77 -17.24 -5.52 -20.24
C TRP A 77 -18.15 -5.49 -19.02
N SER A 78 -19.40 -5.95 -19.14
CA SER A 78 -20.32 -6.10 -18.01
C SER A 78 -20.00 -7.33 -17.14
N ASP A 79 -19.15 -8.23 -17.63
CA ASP A 79 -18.71 -9.43 -16.94
C ASP A 79 -17.19 -9.59 -17.07
N PRO A 80 -16.41 -8.97 -16.16
CA PRO A 80 -14.95 -9.04 -16.19
C PRO A 80 -14.39 -10.46 -16.08
N LEU A 81 -15.07 -11.35 -15.34
CA LEU A 81 -14.67 -12.75 -15.20
C LEU A 81 -14.79 -13.50 -16.52
N ALA A 82 -15.90 -13.29 -17.24
CA ALA A 82 -16.08 -13.89 -18.56
C ALA A 82 -15.01 -13.42 -19.55
N VAL A 83 -14.60 -12.14 -19.50
CA VAL A 83 -13.53 -11.59 -20.34
C VAL A 83 -12.19 -12.25 -20.04
N LEU A 84 -11.81 -12.39 -18.76
CA LEU A 84 -10.58 -13.08 -18.35
C LEU A 84 -10.63 -14.59 -18.69
N THR A 85 -11.78 -15.22 -18.45
CA THR A 85 -11.99 -16.64 -18.76
C THR A 85 -11.91 -16.93 -20.26
N ALA A 86 -12.33 -15.97 -21.11
CA ALA A 86 -12.18 -16.04 -22.55
C ALA A 86 -10.74 -15.80 -23.05
N GLY A 87 -9.78 -15.62 -22.14
CA GLY A 87 -8.36 -15.49 -22.46
C GLY A 87 -7.84 -14.05 -22.57
N ALA A 88 -8.57 -13.07 -22.03
CA ALA A 88 -8.00 -11.73 -21.89
C ALA A 88 -6.79 -11.76 -20.94
N SER A 89 -5.74 -11.08 -21.33
CA SER A 89 -4.58 -10.86 -20.47
C SER A 89 -3.90 -9.54 -20.80
N PHE A 90 -3.24 -9.00 -19.79
CA PHE A 90 -2.44 -7.80 -19.87
C PHE A 90 -1.17 -8.03 -19.04
N ASP A 91 -0.01 -7.74 -19.60
CA ASP A 91 1.27 -7.76 -18.88
C ASP A 91 2.12 -6.62 -19.40
N ALA A 92 2.40 -5.63 -18.56
CA ALA A 92 3.13 -4.46 -18.95
C ALA A 92 4.05 -3.96 -17.83
N ASP A 93 5.23 -3.54 -18.25
CA ASP A 93 6.20 -2.81 -17.46
C ASP A 93 6.23 -1.36 -17.93
N TRP A 94 6.39 -0.43 -16.98
CA TRP A 94 6.61 0.97 -17.28
C TRP A 94 7.69 1.57 -16.39
N ARG A 95 8.32 2.62 -16.89
CA ARG A 95 9.22 3.49 -16.12
C ARG A 95 9.13 4.92 -16.61
N TYR A 96 9.47 5.85 -15.75
CA TYR A 96 9.60 7.27 -16.08
C TYR A 96 10.74 7.88 -15.28
N ASP A 97 11.34 8.96 -15.83
CA ASP A 97 12.46 9.64 -15.20
C ASP A 97 12.01 10.71 -14.20
N ARG A 98 10.89 11.39 -14.48
CA ARG A 98 10.32 12.41 -13.60
C ARG A 98 8.83 12.59 -13.87
N ALA A 99 8.08 12.83 -12.81
CA ALA A 99 6.69 13.26 -12.86
C ALA A 99 6.48 14.44 -11.94
N GLU A 100 5.83 15.48 -12.44
CA GLU A 100 5.47 16.69 -11.71
C GLU A 100 3.98 16.94 -11.85
N GLY A 101 3.36 17.51 -10.83
CA GLY A 101 1.96 17.88 -10.87
C GLY A 101 1.65 19.03 -9.95
N ASP A 102 0.87 19.96 -10.45
CA ASP A 102 0.37 21.11 -9.73
C ASP A 102 -1.15 21.09 -9.74
N MET A 103 -1.75 21.41 -8.62
CA MET A 103 -3.18 21.59 -8.47
C MET A 103 -3.46 22.85 -7.67
N SER A 104 -4.45 23.62 -8.09
CA SER A 104 -4.98 24.73 -7.31
C SER A 104 -6.50 24.71 -7.31
N SER A 105 -7.10 25.06 -6.18
CA SER A 105 -8.52 25.26 -6.09
C SER A 105 -8.88 26.52 -5.32
N VAL A 106 -10.05 27.06 -5.63
CA VAL A 106 -10.73 28.09 -4.85
C VAL A 106 -12.13 27.57 -4.58
N GLU A 107 -12.49 27.46 -3.32
CA GLU A 107 -13.81 27.00 -2.89
C GLU A 107 -14.32 27.92 -1.76
N GLY A 108 -15.44 28.60 -2.01
CA GLY A 108 -15.99 29.54 -1.02
C GLY A 108 -15.06 30.71 -0.67
N GLY A 109 -14.08 31.04 -1.53
CA GLY A 109 -13.06 32.05 -1.30
C GLY A 109 -11.78 31.51 -0.65
N GLU A 110 -11.76 30.31 -0.11
CA GLU A 110 -10.58 29.64 0.42
C GLU A 110 -9.72 29.06 -0.73
N LYS A 111 -8.42 29.24 -0.61
CA LYS A 111 -7.45 28.80 -1.61
C LYS A 111 -6.70 27.57 -1.12
N PHE A 112 -6.50 26.65 -2.05
CA PHE A 112 -5.64 25.49 -1.88
C PHE A 112 -4.69 25.43 -3.07
N GLN A 113 -3.41 25.13 -2.81
CA GLN A 113 -2.40 24.87 -3.83
C GLN A 113 -1.58 23.65 -3.43
N GLN A 114 -1.30 22.82 -4.40
CA GLN A 114 -0.47 21.64 -4.25
C GLN A 114 0.54 21.59 -5.38
N SER A 115 1.80 21.31 -5.05
CA SER A 115 2.83 20.89 -6.00
C SER A 115 3.38 19.53 -5.58
N SER A 116 3.58 18.65 -6.54
CA SER A 116 4.17 17.34 -6.32
C SER A 116 5.25 17.02 -7.34
N GLU A 117 6.27 16.33 -6.91
CA GLU A 117 7.38 15.88 -7.76
C GLU A 117 7.79 14.47 -7.37
N ILE A 118 8.00 13.62 -8.37
CA ILE A 118 8.59 12.27 -8.21
C ILE A 118 9.76 12.17 -9.18
N THR A 119 10.98 11.94 -8.68
CA THR A 119 12.19 11.99 -9.49
C THR A 119 12.38 10.78 -10.41
N ALA A 120 11.82 9.64 -10.08
CA ALA A 120 11.75 8.49 -10.97
C ALA A 120 10.75 7.47 -10.44
N GLY A 121 10.19 6.69 -11.34
CA GLY A 121 9.31 5.59 -10.96
C GLY A 121 9.30 4.48 -11.99
N SER A 122 8.88 3.30 -11.53
CA SER A 122 8.65 2.15 -12.40
C SER A 122 7.60 1.24 -11.80
N GLY A 123 6.98 0.42 -12.64
CA GLY A 123 6.03 -0.57 -12.19
C GLY A 123 5.80 -1.66 -13.21
N ARG A 124 5.06 -2.67 -12.77
CA ARG A 124 4.54 -3.74 -13.58
C ARG A 124 3.12 -4.06 -13.18
N LEU A 125 2.27 -4.26 -14.15
CA LEU A 125 0.92 -4.78 -13.97
C LEU A 125 0.75 -5.99 -14.89
N ALA A 126 0.46 -7.15 -14.31
CA ALA A 126 0.06 -8.32 -15.07
C ALA A 126 -1.29 -8.82 -14.53
N LEU A 127 -2.23 -9.01 -15.43
CA LEU A 127 -3.57 -9.51 -15.15
C LEU A 127 -3.93 -10.56 -16.20
N ASP A 128 -4.21 -11.74 -15.74
CA ASP A 128 -4.76 -12.84 -16.55
C ASP A 128 -5.82 -13.60 -15.75
N LYS A 129 -6.39 -14.66 -16.32
CA LYS A 129 -7.36 -15.50 -15.61
C LYS A 129 -6.81 -16.05 -14.28
N GLN A 130 -5.51 -16.29 -14.18
CA GLN A 130 -4.91 -17.01 -13.06
C GLN A 130 -4.46 -16.09 -11.94
N ARG A 131 -4.01 -14.88 -12.27
CA ARG A 131 -3.37 -13.99 -11.28
C ARG A 131 -3.50 -12.50 -11.60
N LEU A 132 -3.44 -11.72 -10.52
CA LEU A 132 -3.12 -10.30 -10.52
C LEU A 132 -1.71 -10.12 -9.96
N LEU A 133 -0.82 -9.49 -10.72
CA LEU A 133 0.47 -8.99 -10.26
C LEU A 133 0.51 -7.49 -10.43
N TYR A 134 0.74 -6.75 -9.36
CA TYR A 134 1.01 -5.32 -9.39
C TYR A 134 2.29 -5.05 -8.60
N LYS A 135 3.22 -4.34 -9.20
CA LYS A 135 4.43 -3.87 -8.52
C LYS A 135 4.67 -2.42 -8.90
N THR A 136 5.00 -1.60 -7.94
CA THR A 136 5.41 -0.22 -8.21
C THR A 136 6.52 0.18 -7.25
N LYS A 137 7.38 1.07 -7.72
CA LYS A 137 8.38 1.74 -6.91
C LYS A 137 8.59 3.16 -7.43
N SER A 138 8.79 4.09 -6.52
CA SER A 138 9.23 5.44 -6.81
C SER A 138 10.49 5.78 -6.03
N ALA A 139 11.29 6.64 -6.62
CA ALA A 139 12.39 7.30 -5.95
C ALA A 139 11.86 8.50 -5.14
N GLN A 140 12.69 9.50 -4.89
CA GLN A 140 12.33 10.66 -4.08
C GLN A 140 11.04 11.33 -4.59
N SER A 141 10.12 11.53 -3.66
CA SER A 141 8.85 12.21 -3.88
C SER A 141 8.76 13.40 -2.92
N ASN A 142 8.40 14.56 -3.45
CA ASN A 142 8.19 15.78 -2.68
C ASN A 142 6.76 16.25 -2.87
N LEU A 143 6.13 16.70 -1.79
CA LEU A 143 4.80 17.29 -1.79
C LEU A 143 4.85 18.61 -1.05
N PHE A 144 4.35 19.66 -1.70
CA PHE A 144 4.23 20.99 -1.13
C PHE A 144 2.76 21.43 -1.20
N LEU A 145 2.22 21.89 -0.07
CA LEU A 145 0.82 22.30 0.06
C LEU A 145 0.76 23.70 0.68
N VAL A 146 -0.11 24.55 0.12
CA VAL A 146 -0.50 25.84 0.70
C VAL A 146 -2.02 25.87 0.81
N MET A 147 -2.53 26.22 1.97
CA MET A 147 -3.96 26.36 2.20
C MET A 147 -4.23 27.52 3.16
N ASP A 148 -5.30 28.27 2.90
CA ASP A 148 -5.66 29.44 3.72
C ASP A 148 -5.98 29.07 5.17
N ALA A 149 -6.35 27.81 5.42
CA ALA A 149 -6.62 27.27 6.76
C ALA A 149 -5.36 27.16 7.65
N LEU A 150 -4.16 27.19 7.05
CA LEU A 150 -2.89 27.12 7.77
C LEU A 150 -2.03 28.36 7.52
N PRO A 151 -1.38 28.92 8.56
CA PRO A 151 -0.55 30.13 8.43
C PRO A 151 0.82 29.86 7.78
N PHE A 152 1.11 28.63 7.36
CA PHE A 152 2.38 28.24 6.76
C PHE A 152 2.18 27.10 5.75
N PRO A 153 3.09 26.93 4.80
CA PRO A 153 3.05 25.83 3.86
C PRO A 153 3.45 24.50 4.53
N ILE A 154 2.88 23.40 4.04
CA ILE A 154 3.26 22.04 4.38
C ILE A 154 4.27 21.55 3.35
N SER A 155 5.39 21.02 3.79
CA SER A 155 6.36 20.33 2.95
C SER A 155 6.63 18.95 3.48
N LEU A 156 6.43 17.94 2.61
CA LEU A 156 6.64 16.53 2.89
C LEU A 156 7.60 15.97 1.87
N SER A 157 8.50 15.09 2.29
CA SER A 157 9.35 14.35 1.38
C SER A 157 9.40 12.87 1.76
N LEU A 158 9.60 12.01 0.77
CA LEU A 158 9.72 10.58 0.93
C LEU A 158 10.85 10.10 0.01
N ALA A 159 11.86 9.45 0.56
CA ALA A 159 13.02 9.06 -0.24
C ALA A 159 12.68 7.91 -1.21
N LYS A 160 11.85 6.95 -0.77
CA LYS A 160 11.41 5.83 -1.61
C LYS A 160 10.03 5.34 -1.19
N ALA A 161 9.23 4.91 -2.17
CA ALA A 161 8.04 4.12 -1.94
C ALA A 161 8.05 2.88 -2.84
N ALA A 162 7.55 1.76 -2.32
CA ALA A 162 7.31 0.57 -3.10
C ALA A 162 6.06 -0.14 -2.61
N ALA A 163 5.31 -0.71 -3.55
CA ALA A 163 4.19 -1.60 -3.24
C ALA A 163 4.22 -2.79 -4.19
N ASN A 164 3.84 -3.95 -3.69
CA ASN A 164 3.66 -5.15 -4.48
C ASN A 164 2.40 -5.89 -4.05
N VAL A 165 1.72 -6.47 -5.03
CA VAL A 165 0.55 -7.32 -4.85
C VAL A 165 0.68 -8.48 -5.82
N LEU A 166 0.62 -9.69 -5.33
CA LEU A 166 0.44 -10.91 -6.11
C LEU A 166 -0.73 -11.67 -5.51
N LEU A 167 -1.78 -11.88 -6.29
CA LEU A 167 -2.96 -12.63 -5.86
C LEU A 167 -3.33 -13.66 -6.92
N PRO A 168 -3.60 -14.92 -6.55
CA PRO A 168 -4.28 -15.85 -7.43
C PRO A 168 -5.74 -15.41 -7.61
N LEU A 169 -6.31 -15.63 -8.79
CA LEU A 169 -7.67 -15.19 -9.13
C LEU A 169 -8.65 -16.35 -9.34
N THR A 170 -8.15 -17.54 -9.65
CA THR A 170 -9.00 -18.70 -9.92
C THR A 170 -8.80 -19.82 -8.92
N ALA A 171 -9.88 -20.55 -8.66
CA ALA A 171 -9.87 -21.76 -7.88
C ALA A 171 -8.87 -22.78 -8.44
N ASN A 172 -8.12 -23.42 -7.57
CA ASN A 172 -7.12 -24.40 -7.95
C ASN A 172 -7.05 -25.50 -6.89
N PRO A 173 -6.92 -26.78 -7.28
CA PRO A 173 -6.77 -27.87 -6.30
C PRO A 173 -5.48 -27.79 -5.47
N THR A 174 -4.48 -27.04 -5.94
CA THR A 174 -3.22 -26.79 -5.21
C THR A 174 -3.14 -25.34 -4.75
N ALA A 175 -2.55 -25.11 -3.57
CA ALA A 175 -2.31 -23.78 -3.05
C ALA A 175 -1.36 -22.99 -3.95
N GLN A 176 -1.71 -21.73 -4.20
CA GLN A 176 -1.01 -20.81 -5.07
C GLN A 176 -0.35 -19.70 -4.26
N PRO A 177 0.79 -19.16 -4.72
CA PRO A 177 1.48 -18.10 -4.00
C PRO A 177 0.68 -16.79 -4.02
N PHE A 178 0.71 -16.09 -2.90
CA PHE A 178 0.33 -14.69 -2.79
C PHE A 178 1.46 -13.87 -2.16
N ASN A 179 1.48 -12.58 -2.42
CA ASN A 179 2.42 -11.65 -1.79
C ASN A 179 1.78 -10.27 -1.72
N LEU A 180 1.90 -9.62 -0.55
CA LEU A 180 1.47 -8.26 -0.29
C LEU A 180 2.64 -7.52 0.36
N GLY A 181 3.05 -6.41 -0.21
CA GLY A 181 4.16 -5.62 0.33
C GLY A 181 3.91 -4.13 0.20
N LEU A 182 4.34 -3.39 1.21
CA LEU A 182 4.36 -1.94 1.25
C LEU A 182 5.66 -1.49 1.92
N SER A 183 6.36 -0.56 1.30
CA SER A 183 7.56 0.06 1.89
C SER A 183 7.54 1.56 1.62
N LEU A 184 7.71 2.35 2.68
CA LEU A 184 7.90 3.78 2.66
C LEU A 184 9.19 4.06 3.42
N SER A 185 10.17 4.71 2.78
CA SER A 185 11.48 4.95 3.39
C SER A 185 11.74 6.44 3.53
N ASP A 186 12.19 6.83 4.70
CA ASP A 186 12.66 8.17 5.01
C ASP A 186 11.63 9.26 4.71
N PHE A 187 10.43 9.10 5.26
CA PHE A 187 9.43 10.17 5.25
C PHE A 187 9.86 11.28 6.19
N VAL A 188 9.89 12.50 5.67
CA VAL A 188 10.26 13.70 6.41
C VAL A 188 9.16 14.75 6.25
N MET A 189 8.78 15.38 7.33
CA MET A 189 7.91 16.55 7.34
C MET A 189 8.68 17.81 7.78
N SER A 190 8.21 18.98 7.35
CA SER A 190 8.86 20.24 7.68
C SER A 190 8.86 20.55 9.18
N ASP A 191 9.83 21.33 9.63
CA ASP A 191 9.91 21.77 11.03
C ASP A 191 8.68 22.55 11.50
N MET A 192 8.04 23.29 10.60
CA MET A 192 6.78 23.98 10.89
C MET A 192 5.65 23.00 11.24
N MET A 193 5.60 21.84 10.58
CA MET A 193 4.63 20.81 10.93
C MET A 193 4.95 20.16 12.27
N TRP A 194 6.23 19.89 12.54
CA TRP A 194 6.67 19.40 13.84
C TRP A 194 6.29 20.36 14.95
N ALA A 195 6.48 21.66 14.75
CA ALA A 195 6.18 22.69 15.75
C ALA A 195 4.70 22.78 16.15
N LEU A 196 3.77 22.19 15.37
CA LEU A 196 2.35 22.11 15.73
C LEU A 196 2.09 21.28 17.00
N PHE A 197 2.93 20.30 17.26
CA PHE A 197 2.74 19.38 18.39
C PHE A 197 4.01 19.13 19.19
N ASP A 198 5.17 19.52 18.72
CA ASP A 198 6.47 19.38 19.38
C ASP A 198 7.31 20.64 19.19
N TYR A 199 6.83 21.76 19.74
CA TYR A 199 7.49 23.07 19.66
C TYR A 199 8.84 23.08 20.37
N GLU A 200 8.98 22.30 21.46
CA GLU A 200 10.20 22.22 22.27
C GLU A 200 11.25 21.25 21.70
N GLU A 201 10.98 20.63 20.56
CA GLU A 201 11.87 19.67 19.88
C GLU A 201 12.28 18.48 20.76
N ILE A 202 11.35 17.95 21.53
CA ILE A 202 11.57 16.81 22.45
C ILE A 202 11.68 15.50 21.67
N LEU A 203 10.89 15.35 20.60
CA LEU A 203 10.95 14.17 19.72
C LEU A 203 12.13 14.27 18.76
N PRO A 204 12.93 13.21 18.58
CA PRO A 204 13.88 13.15 17.48
C PRO A 204 13.16 13.28 16.14
N ARG A 205 13.73 14.08 15.26
CA ARG A 205 13.20 14.33 13.92
C ARG A 205 13.78 13.35 12.90
N ASP A 206 14.03 12.11 13.34
CA ASP A 206 14.50 11.06 12.47
C ASP A 206 13.47 10.79 11.38
N PRO A 207 13.92 10.54 10.14
CA PRO A 207 13.01 10.14 9.07
C PRO A 207 12.18 8.92 9.46
N ILE A 208 10.89 8.94 9.12
CA ILE A 208 9.96 7.84 9.43
C ILE A 208 10.00 6.83 8.29
N SER A 209 10.15 5.55 8.64
CA SER A 209 10.13 4.45 7.68
C SER A 209 9.14 3.38 8.11
N LEU A 210 8.43 2.83 7.13
CA LEU A 210 7.47 1.73 7.29
C LEU A 210 7.78 0.65 6.24
N GLY A 211 7.83 -0.60 6.66
CA GLY A 211 7.90 -1.76 5.79
C GLY A 211 7.02 -2.88 6.31
N LEU A 212 6.25 -3.47 5.41
CA LEU A 212 5.47 -4.68 5.66
C LEU A 212 5.54 -5.56 4.44
N GLU A 213 5.96 -6.80 4.61
CA GLU A 213 5.89 -7.83 3.58
C GLU A 213 5.26 -9.09 4.15
N VAL A 214 4.15 -9.51 3.53
CA VAL A 214 3.42 -10.73 3.84
C VAL A 214 3.32 -11.56 2.58
N SER A 215 3.78 -12.79 2.64
CA SER A 215 3.68 -13.75 1.54
C SER A 215 3.19 -15.09 2.05
N GLY A 216 2.88 -16.00 1.15
CA GLY A 216 2.44 -17.33 1.54
C GLY A 216 1.80 -18.08 0.40
N LYS A 217 1.02 -19.09 0.77
CA LYS A 217 0.21 -19.86 -0.18
C LYS A 217 -1.23 -19.96 0.27
N ILE A 218 -2.11 -19.78 -0.68
CA ILE A 218 -3.56 -19.81 -0.50
C ILE A 218 -4.19 -20.71 -1.58
N LYS A 219 -5.14 -21.53 -1.19
CA LYS A 219 -5.95 -22.32 -2.10
C LYS A 219 -7.34 -21.71 -2.17
N LEU A 220 -7.70 -21.16 -3.32
CA LEU A 220 -9.03 -20.63 -3.58
C LEU A 220 -10.01 -21.79 -3.84
N VAL A 221 -11.15 -21.75 -3.16
CA VAL A 221 -12.26 -22.71 -3.36
C VAL A 221 -13.12 -22.27 -4.54
N HIS A 222 -13.29 -20.97 -4.70
CA HIS A 222 -14.03 -20.33 -5.81
C HIS A 222 -13.15 -19.27 -6.48
N ASP A 223 -13.44 -18.96 -7.73
CA ASP A 223 -12.80 -17.85 -8.44
C ASP A 223 -13.14 -16.52 -7.74
N ILE A 224 -12.18 -15.62 -7.53
CA ILE A 224 -12.37 -14.39 -6.73
C ILE A 224 -13.54 -13.51 -7.22
N PHE A 225 -13.74 -13.46 -8.54
CA PHE A 225 -14.83 -12.67 -9.14
C PHE A 225 -16.14 -13.45 -9.31
N SER A 226 -16.22 -14.69 -8.80
CA SER A 226 -17.45 -15.47 -8.89
C SER A 226 -18.49 -15.02 -7.87
N PRO A 227 -19.80 -15.14 -8.17
CA PRO A 227 -20.84 -14.87 -7.18
C PRO A 227 -20.70 -15.72 -5.91
N GLU A 228 -20.27 -16.96 -6.05
CA GLU A 228 -20.08 -17.91 -4.94
C GLU A 228 -19.00 -17.45 -3.97
N PHE A 229 -17.91 -16.84 -4.46
CA PHE A 229 -16.84 -16.27 -3.62
C PHE A 229 -17.37 -15.06 -2.83
N ILE A 230 -18.11 -14.17 -3.51
CA ILE A 230 -18.69 -12.97 -2.87
C ILE A 230 -19.73 -13.36 -1.83
N GLU A 231 -20.58 -14.35 -2.15
CA GLU A 231 -21.59 -14.87 -1.22
C GLU A 231 -20.93 -15.52 0.01
N ALA A 232 -19.90 -16.32 -0.19
CA ALA A 232 -19.15 -16.95 0.90
C ALA A 232 -18.47 -15.94 1.84
N LEU A 233 -17.95 -14.82 1.33
CA LEU A 233 -17.41 -13.74 2.16
C LEU A 233 -18.48 -13.04 3.01
N GLY A 234 -19.73 -13.05 2.58
CA GLY A 234 -20.86 -12.45 3.29
C GLY A 234 -21.54 -13.35 4.33
N GLN A 235 -21.15 -14.64 4.40
CA GLN A 235 -21.73 -15.60 5.33
C GLN A 235 -20.83 -15.77 6.56
N ASP A 236 -21.43 -15.70 7.75
CA ASP A 236 -20.74 -16.03 9.00
C ASP A 236 -20.23 -17.48 8.95
N ASN A 237 -18.95 -17.67 9.26
CA ASN A 237 -18.23 -18.96 9.27
C ASN A 237 -17.96 -19.62 7.90
N SER A 238 -18.01 -18.89 6.81
CA SER A 238 -17.60 -19.40 5.49
C SER A 238 -16.38 -18.65 4.98
N ILE A 239 -15.24 -19.34 4.93
CA ILE A 239 -14.00 -18.79 4.35
C ILE A 239 -13.83 -19.42 2.95
N PRO A 240 -13.88 -18.61 1.85
CA PRO A 240 -13.83 -19.13 0.47
C PRO A 240 -12.42 -19.54 0.03
N PHE A 241 -11.52 -19.75 0.98
CA PHE A 241 -10.14 -20.14 0.71
C PHE A 241 -9.55 -20.96 1.88
N GLU A 242 -8.52 -21.75 1.59
CA GLU A 242 -7.69 -22.43 2.56
C GLU A 242 -6.28 -21.79 2.59
N LEU A 243 -5.76 -21.48 3.77
CA LEU A 243 -4.39 -21.00 3.94
C LEU A 243 -3.45 -22.19 4.18
N GLU A 244 -2.37 -22.30 3.40
CA GLU A 244 -1.31 -23.28 3.68
C GLU A 244 -0.32 -22.69 4.68
N HIS A 245 0.23 -21.53 4.39
CA HIS A 245 1.10 -20.79 5.30
C HIS A 245 1.11 -19.29 4.98
N ILE A 246 1.51 -18.52 6.00
CA ILE A 246 1.82 -17.09 5.90
C ILE A 246 3.23 -16.87 6.42
N ASP A 247 4.06 -16.19 5.62
CA ASP A 247 5.35 -15.64 6.00
C ASP A 247 5.22 -14.13 6.17
N ILE A 248 5.51 -13.61 7.35
CA ILE A 248 5.74 -12.20 7.60
C ILE A 248 7.24 -12.00 7.44
N GLY A 249 7.67 -11.65 6.22
CA GLY A 249 9.09 -11.55 5.87
C GLY A 249 9.74 -10.31 6.45
N GLN A 250 9.00 -9.21 6.51
CA GLN A 250 9.44 -7.96 7.09
C GLN A 250 8.27 -7.22 7.72
N LEU A 251 8.43 -6.85 8.98
CA LEU A 251 7.69 -5.79 9.63
C LEU A 251 8.76 -4.80 10.13
N HIS A 252 8.71 -3.57 9.66
CA HIS A 252 9.63 -2.51 10.06
C HIS A 252 8.86 -1.20 10.23
N LEU A 253 9.03 -0.56 11.39
CA LEU A 253 8.52 0.78 11.65
C LEU A 253 9.59 1.52 12.44
N ALA A 254 10.07 2.64 11.92
CA ALA A 254 11.06 3.46 12.60
C ALA A 254 10.71 4.95 12.50
N GLY A 255 11.04 5.71 13.52
CA GLY A 255 10.83 7.16 13.61
C GLY A 255 10.74 7.65 15.05
N ALA A 256 10.93 8.94 15.25
CA ALA A 256 10.85 9.61 16.55
C ALA A 256 11.73 8.97 17.65
N GLY A 257 12.85 8.35 17.26
CA GLY A 257 13.81 7.70 18.17
C GLY A 257 13.40 6.31 18.64
N ALA A 258 12.42 5.68 17.98
CA ALA A 258 12.02 4.28 18.22
C ALA A 258 12.02 3.48 16.93
N ALA A 259 12.22 2.17 17.04
CA ALA A 259 12.14 1.24 15.93
C ALA A 259 11.52 -0.09 16.38
N LEU A 260 10.60 -0.60 15.57
CA LEU A 260 10.00 -1.94 15.68
C LEU A 260 10.40 -2.76 14.47
N GLU A 261 10.96 -3.91 14.71
CA GLU A 261 11.26 -4.91 13.68
C GLU A 261 10.55 -6.22 14.02
N GLY A 262 10.14 -6.98 13.01
CA GLY A 262 9.52 -8.27 13.24
C GLY A 262 9.53 -9.15 12.00
N ALA A 263 9.51 -10.46 12.24
CA ALA A 263 9.38 -11.49 11.21
C ALA A 263 8.77 -12.75 11.81
N GLY A 264 8.13 -13.56 10.97
CA GLY A 264 7.52 -14.80 11.44
C GLY A 264 6.93 -15.65 10.35
N ARG A 265 6.53 -16.87 10.74
CA ARG A 265 5.86 -17.80 9.85
C ARG A 265 4.80 -18.58 10.61
N PHE A 266 3.66 -18.75 9.96
CA PHE A 266 2.56 -19.58 10.44
C PHE A 266 2.10 -20.55 9.35
N GLU A 267 1.92 -21.80 9.71
CA GLU A 267 1.23 -22.82 8.93
C GLU A 267 -0.20 -22.97 9.47
N PHE A 268 -1.15 -23.39 8.63
CA PHE A 268 -2.56 -23.42 9.00
C PHE A 268 -3.15 -24.82 8.85
N ASP A 269 -3.83 -25.28 9.90
CA ASP A 269 -4.64 -26.48 9.85
C ASP A 269 -6.09 -26.11 9.47
N ASN A 270 -6.41 -26.29 8.19
CA ASN A 270 -7.73 -25.99 7.66
C ASN A 270 -8.80 -27.04 8.03
N SER A 271 -8.48 -28.01 8.89
CA SER A 271 -9.47 -28.95 9.44
C SER A 271 -10.00 -28.53 10.82
N ASP A 272 -9.34 -27.57 11.48
CA ASP A 272 -9.70 -27.08 12.81
C ASP A 272 -10.07 -25.59 12.76
N PHE A 273 -11.38 -25.33 12.74
CA PHE A 273 -11.97 -24.01 12.83
C PHE A 273 -12.56 -23.69 14.22
N GLU A 274 -12.56 -24.67 15.13
CA GLU A 274 -13.16 -24.52 16.47
C GLU A 274 -12.19 -23.81 17.43
N THR A 275 -10.91 -24.17 17.38
CA THR A 275 -9.89 -23.64 18.31
C THR A 275 -9.72 -22.13 18.19
N PHE A 276 -9.88 -21.53 17.01
CA PHE A 276 -9.73 -20.10 16.73
C PHE A 276 -11.02 -19.44 16.18
N GLU A 277 -12.17 -19.87 16.68
CA GLU A 277 -13.47 -19.18 16.52
C GLU A 277 -13.84 -18.90 15.05
N GLY A 278 -13.68 -19.89 14.18
CA GLY A 278 -14.00 -19.80 12.75
C GLY A 278 -12.80 -19.51 11.84
N LEU A 279 -11.61 -19.32 12.40
CA LEU A 279 -10.37 -19.25 11.63
C LEU A 279 -9.65 -20.60 11.64
N PRO A 280 -8.95 -20.98 10.55
CA PRO A 280 -8.12 -22.18 10.55
C PRO A 280 -7.02 -22.04 11.60
N ARG A 281 -6.75 -23.12 12.32
CA ARG A 281 -5.78 -23.11 13.42
C ARG A 281 -4.37 -22.79 12.92
N PRO A 282 -3.77 -21.64 13.33
CA PRO A 282 -2.39 -21.32 13.02
C PRO A 282 -1.43 -22.15 13.89
N MET A 283 -0.26 -22.45 13.36
CA MET A 283 0.89 -23.04 14.06
C MET A 283 2.15 -22.33 13.59
N GLY A 284 2.96 -21.80 14.50
CA GLY A 284 4.16 -21.09 14.08
C GLY A 284 4.67 -20.10 15.11
N ARG A 285 5.49 -19.18 14.65
CA ARG A 285 6.11 -18.18 15.51
C ARG A 285 6.25 -16.83 14.82
N PHE A 286 6.24 -15.79 15.64
CA PHE A 286 6.48 -14.41 15.25
C PHE A 286 7.40 -13.76 16.28
N GLU A 287 8.51 -13.23 15.80
CA GLU A 287 9.53 -12.57 16.61
C GLU A 287 9.48 -11.07 16.36
N THR A 288 9.58 -10.26 17.43
CA THR A 288 9.70 -8.81 17.31
C THR A 288 10.77 -8.26 18.23
N GLU A 289 11.37 -7.15 17.81
CA GLU A 289 12.27 -6.34 18.60
C GLU A 289 11.83 -4.87 18.54
N LEU A 290 11.56 -4.28 19.70
CA LEU A 290 11.23 -2.85 19.88
C LEU A 290 12.38 -2.15 20.56
N LYS A 291 12.99 -1.18 19.88
CA LYS A 291 14.05 -0.30 20.40
C LYS A 291 13.48 1.07 20.71
N GLY A 292 13.85 1.69 21.80
CA GLY A 292 13.48 3.06 22.14
C GLY A 292 12.02 3.28 22.56
N GLY A 293 11.24 2.20 22.75
CA GLY A 293 9.80 2.28 23.01
C GLY A 293 9.45 3.00 24.30
N ASN A 294 10.14 2.73 25.40
CA ASN A 294 9.88 3.42 26.66
C ASN A 294 10.25 4.90 26.60
N ARG A 295 11.36 5.24 25.93
CA ARG A 295 11.78 6.65 25.73
C ARG A 295 10.79 7.40 24.86
N LEU A 296 10.24 6.77 23.83
CA LEU A 296 9.18 7.37 23.01
C LEU A 296 7.94 7.67 23.85
N LEU A 297 7.50 6.73 24.72
CA LEU A 297 6.37 6.95 25.61
C LEU A 297 6.63 8.13 26.57
N ASP A 298 7.84 8.25 27.14
CA ASP A 298 8.19 9.40 28.00
C ASP A 298 8.09 10.72 27.25
N ARG A 299 8.66 10.81 26.05
CA ARG A 299 8.61 12.01 25.23
C ARG A 299 7.19 12.39 24.81
N LEU A 300 6.34 11.41 24.46
CA LEU A 300 4.94 11.67 24.14
C LEU A 300 4.13 12.20 25.34
N ILE A 301 4.50 11.79 26.56
CA ILE A 301 3.95 12.38 27.79
C ILE A 301 4.42 13.82 27.95
N ASP A 302 5.72 14.07 27.75
CA ASP A 302 6.32 15.38 27.97
C ASP A 302 5.76 16.45 27.03
N ILE A 303 5.45 16.09 25.79
CA ILE A 303 4.77 17.00 24.83
C ILE A 303 3.24 17.01 24.97
N GLY A 304 2.68 16.26 25.90
CA GLY A 304 1.23 16.25 26.16
C GLY A 304 0.36 15.49 25.17
N LEU A 305 0.96 14.72 24.25
CA LEU A 305 0.24 13.88 23.29
C LEU A 305 -0.28 12.57 23.88
N LEU A 306 0.32 12.11 24.98
CA LEU A 306 -0.07 10.86 25.64
C LEU A 306 -0.31 11.09 27.14
N PRO A 307 -1.50 10.79 27.67
CA PRO A 307 -1.75 10.83 29.11
C PRO A 307 -0.88 9.83 29.87
N LYS A 308 -0.37 10.21 31.05
CA LYS A 308 0.47 9.33 31.89
C LYS A 308 -0.18 7.99 32.22
N SER A 309 -1.50 7.97 32.41
CA SER A 309 -2.28 6.74 32.67
C SER A 309 -2.25 5.76 31.50
N GLU A 310 -2.36 6.27 30.27
CA GLU A 310 -2.31 5.46 29.06
C GLU A 310 -0.90 4.93 28.81
N ALA A 311 0.12 5.76 28.97
CA ALA A 311 1.52 5.34 28.88
C ALA A 311 1.85 4.24 29.90
N MET A 312 1.30 4.32 31.13
CA MET A 312 1.48 3.27 32.14
C MET A 312 0.79 1.97 31.70
N ALA A 313 -0.43 2.05 31.16
CA ALA A 313 -1.14 0.88 30.63
C ALA A 313 -0.37 0.23 29.47
N MET A 314 0.17 1.03 28.53
CA MET A 314 1.02 0.53 27.45
C MET A 314 2.29 -0.17 27.96
N ARG A 315 2.98 0.41 28.95
CA ARG A 315 4.16 -0.23 29.57
C ARG A 315 3.80 -1.54 30.27
N MET A 316 2.66 -1.58 30.96
CA MET A 316 2.20 -2.81 31.58
C MET A 316 1.92 -3.88 30.51
N MET A 317 1.26 -3.53 29.42
CA MET A 317 1.04 -4.43 28.29
C MET A 317 2.36 -4.91 27.69
N LEU A 318 3.29 -4.01 27.40
CA LEU A 318 4.62 -4.36 26.91
C LEU A 318 5.33 -5.34 27.85
N SER A 319 5.31 -5.09 29.17
CA SER A 319 5.94 -5.97 30.16
C SER A 319 5.32 -7.36 30.28
N MET A 320 4.05 -7.52 29.89
CA MET A 320 3.38 -8.83 29.87
C MET A 320 3.81 -9.68 28.67
N PHE A 321 4.12 -9.06 27.55
CA PHE A 321 4.36 -9.77 26.30
C PHE A 321 5.82 -9.74 25.85
N THR A 322 6.69 -8.95 26.50
CA THR A 322 8.08 -8.82 26.08
C THR A 322 9.05 -9.18 27.20
N VAL A 323 10.28 -9.49 26.81
CA VAL A 323 11.43 -9.62 27.69
C VAL A 323 12.49 -8.58 27.33
N PRO A 324 13.34 -8.13 28.28
CA PRO A 324 14.44 -7.24 27.96
C PRO A 324 15.41 -7.87 26.95
N GLY A 325 15.79 -7.10 25.92
CA GLY A 325 16.87 -7.44 25.01
C GLY A 325 18.25 -6.96 25.52
N GLU A 326 19.28 -7.19 24.70
CA GLU A 326 20.63 -6.71 25.00
C GLU A 326 20.75 -5.22 24.67
N GLY A 327 20.91 -4.39 25.71
CA GLY A 327 21.04 -2.94 25.59
C GLY A 327 19.94 -2.16 26.32
N ASN A 328 20.03 -0.83 26.24
CA ASN A 328 19.08 0.05 26.90
C ASN A 328 17.82 0.21 26.06
N ASP A 329 16.65 0.01 26.68
CA ASP A 329 15.33 0.22 26.06
C ASP A 329 15.12 -0.64 24.80
N ILE A 330 15.48 -1.93 24.90
CA ILE A 330 15.22 -2.96 23.92
C ILE A 330 14.29 -3.99 24.52
N LEU A 331 13.17 -4.24 23.86
CA LEU A 331 12.16 -5.22 24.24
C LEU A 331 12.02 -6.24 23.13
N LYS A 332 12.01 -7.53 23.48
CA LYS A 332 11.84 -8.63 22.53
C LYS A 332 10.58 -9.42 22.86
N MET A 333 9.89 -9.87 21.84
CA MET A 333 8.76 -10.78 21.98
C MET A 333 8.93 -11.95 21.00
N LEU A 334 8.74 -13.15 21.51
CA LEU A 334 8.55 -14.37 20.74
C LEU A 334 7.11 -14.85 20.97
N LEU A 335 6.25 -14.67 19.99
CA LEU A 335 4.91 -15.24 19.97
C LEU A 335 4.97 -16.61 19.29
N GLU A 336 4.48 -17.65 19.96
CA GLU A 336 4.40 -18.99 19.42
C GLU A 336 2.97 -19.52 19.52
N VAL A 337 2.51 -20.16 18.46
CA VAL A 337 1.27 -20.95 18.48
C VAL A 337 1.66 -22.40 18.27
N THR A 338 1.37 -23.23 19.27
CA THR A 338 1.75 -24.66 19.27
C THR A 338 0.78 -25.51 18.44
N GLN A 339 1.15 -26.75 18.21
CA GLN A 339 0.28 -27.71 17.51
C GLN A 339 -1.05 -27.96 18.23
N GLU A 340 -1.09 -27.78 19.56
CA GLU A 340 -2.31 -27.91 20.35
C GLU A 340 -3.14 -26.62 20.42
N GLY A 341 -2.77 -25.58 19.65
CA GLY A 341 -3.46 -24.29 19.62
C GLY A 341 -3.19 -23.41 20.85
N ARG A 342 -2.17 -23.72 21.66
CA ARG A 342 -1.77 -22.85 22.77
C ARG A 342 -0.98 -21.66 22.25
N ILE A 343 -1.28 -20.48 22.79
CA ILE A 343 -0.53 -19.27 22.49
C ILE A 343 0.45 -19.01 23.62
N LEU A 344 1.72 -18.91 23.27
CA LEU A 344 2.81 -18.60 24.20
C LEU A 344 3.44 -17.26 23.84
N SER A 345 3.80 -16.47 24.85
CA SER A 345 4.68 -15.30 24.70
C SER A 345 5.94 -15.56 25.51
N ASN A 346 7.11 -15.57 24.82
CA ASN A 346 8.41 -15.88 25.44
C ASN A 346 8.37 -17.17 26.30
N GLY A 347 7.67 -18.20 25.83
CA GLY A 347 7.50 -19.47 26.52
C GLY A 347 6.43 -19.50 27.63
N GLN A 348 5.81 -18.36 27.95
CA GLN A 348 4.71 -18.29 28.92
C GLN A 348 3.37 -18.39 28.20
N ARG A 349 2.50 -19.27 28.68
CA ARG A 349 1.18 -19.47 28.11
C ARG A 349 0.28 -18.25 28.38
N ILE A 350 -0.33 -17.69 27.35
CA ILE A 350 -1.30 -16.59 27.42
C ILE A 350 -2.71 -17.03 27.03
N ARG A 351 -2.83 -18.12 26.26
CA ARG A 351 -4.13 -18.78 25.93
C ARG A 351 -3.98 -20.31 25.84
#